data_1b4dc4f0033b736facc30a903c20f2db
#
_entry.id   1b4dc4f0033b736facc30a903c20f2db
#
_cell.length_a   1.000
_cell.length_b   1.000
_cell.length_c   1.000
_cell.angle_alpha   90.00
_cell.angle_beta   90.00
_cell.angle_gamma   90.00
#
_symmetry.space_group_name_H-M   'P 1'
#
loop_
_entity.id
_entity.type
_entity.pdbx_description
1 polymer ?
#
loop_
_entity_poly.entity_id
_entity_poly.type
_entity_poly.pdbx_seq_one_letter_code
_entity_poly.pdbx_strand_id
1 'polypeptide(L)'
;MYEVQQKQIQVVAERLHQDSRARTILLIDKNGQLVAAAGDSAALDTTSLSSLVAGNVAATGGIAQLLREDEFTAQFHEGKGMSIHMSLVGRRIILVVLFDKNTTQGLVRLRVKKAQDELVPIFEELAKLATTQPSSPFGTEITDQDIDNLFND
;
A
#
# COMPACT_ATOMS: atom_id res chain seq x y z
N MET A 1 9.10 -7.32 -17.21
CA MET A 1 7.91 -6.79 -17.85
C MET A 1 7.22 -5.68 -17.08
N TYR A 2 7.24 -5.76 -15.76
CA TYR A 2 6.74 -4.69 -14.89
C TYR A 2 7.86 -3.80 -14.36
N GLU A 3 9.05 -3.88 -14.94
CA GLU A 3 10.25 -3.19 -14.45
C GLU A 3 10.12 -1.67 -14.50
N VAL A 4 9.46 -1.14 -15.54
CA VAL A 4 9.27 0.30 -15.68
C VAL A 4 8.39 0.83 -14.55
N GLN A 5 7.27 0.17 -14.30
CA GLN A 5 6.33 0.55 -13.25
C GLN A 5 6.97 0.37 -11.87
N GLN A 6 7.71 -0.70 -11.67
CA GLN A 6 8.40 -0.93 -10.41
C GLN A 6 9.41 0.18 -10.11
N LYS A 7 10.15 0.62 -11.12
CA LYS A 7 11.08 1.75 -10.97
C LYS A 7 10.35 3.05 -10.68
N GLN A 8 9.22 3.30 -11.35
CA GLN A 8 8.41 4.49 -11.12
C GLN A 8 7.89 4.51 -9.68
N ILE A 9 7.41 3.38 -9.18
CA ILE A 9 6.94 3.25 -7.80
C ILE A 9 8.08 3.56 -6.83
N GLN A 10 9.25 2.99 -7.07
CA GLN A 10 10.41 3.20 -6.21
C GLN A 10 10.84 4.67 -6.19
N VAL A 11 10.83 5.34 -7.33
CA VAL A 11 11.17 6.77 -7.42
C VAL A 11 10.19 7.60 -6.59
N VAL A 12 8.89 7.32 -6.69
CA VAL A 12 7.88 8.05 -5.91
C VAL A 12 8.09 7.80 -4.42
N ALA A 13 8.33 6.55 -4.01
CA ALA A 13 8.56 6.21 -2.61
C ALA A 13 9.79 6.93 -2.06
N GLU A 14 10.88 6.97 -2.80
CA GLU A 14 12.11 7.65 -2.37
C GLU A 14 11.92 9.16 -2.28
N ARG A 15 11.21 9.74 -3.24
CA ARG A 15 10.88 11.17 -3.19
C ARG A 15 10.00 11.50 -1.99
N LEU A 16 9.00 10.69 -1.75
CA LEU A 16 8.13 10.87 -0.58
C LEU A 16 8.95 10.79 0.71
N HIS A 17 9.87 9.83 0.79
CA HIS A 17 10.74 9.70 1.96
C HIS A 17 11.50 11.00 2.23
N GLN A 18 12.10 11.58 1.19
CA GLN A 18 12.86 12.82 1.33
C GLN A 18 11.97 14.02 1.65
N ASP A 19 10.87 14.17 0.91
CA ASP A 19 10.02 15.35 1.01
C ASP A 19 9.23 15.40 2.31
N SER A 20 8.86 14.24 2.86
CA SER A 20 8.09 14.15 4.10
C SER A 20 8.97 14.19 5.35
N ARG A 21 10.27 13.97 5.21
CA ARG A 21 11.21 13.80 6.31
C ARG A 21 10.85 12.63 7.22
N ALA A 22 10.13 11.66 6.69
CA ALA A 22 9.77 10.46 7.42
C ALA A 22 10.95 9.51 7.53
N ARG A 23 10.85 8.57 8.47
CA ARG A 23 11.89 7.55 8.64
C ARG A 23 11.81 6.48 7.58
N THR A 24 10.59 6.03 7.27
CA THR A 24 10.40 4.89 6.39
C THR A 24 9.10 5.03 5.63
N ILE A 25 9.13 4.66 4.36
CA ILE A 25 7.96 4.56 3.49
C ILE A 25 7.80 3.09 3.11
N LEU A 26 6.61 2.55 3.26
CA LEU A 26 6.29 1.20 2.80
C LEU A 26 5.05 1.26 1.92
N LEU A 27 5.08 0.51 0.84
CA LEU A 27 3.91 0.25 0.00
C LEU A 27 3.59 -1.24 0.12
N ILE A 28 2.39 -1.53 0.59
CA ILE A 28 1.98 -2.87 0.97
C ILE A 28 0.67 -3.17 0.25
N ASP A 29 0.51 -4.36 -0.33
CA ASP A 29 -0.79 -4.72 -0.87
C ASP A 29 -1.71 -5.19 0.25
N LYS A 30 -3.01 -5.25 -0.03
CA LYS A 30 -4.01 -5.64 0.98
C LYS A 30 -3.88 -7.09 1.43
N ASN A 31 -3.10 -7.90 0.72
CA ASN A 31 -2.79 -9.26 1.12
C ASN A 31 -1.62 -9.34 2.12
N GLY A 32 -1.00 -8.22 2.41
CA GLY A 32 0.09 -8.16 3.37
C GLY A 32 1.48 -8.33 2.79
N GLN A 33 1.63 -8.19 1.47
CA GLN A 33 2.93 -8.29 0.82
C GLN A 33 3.54 -6.92 0.60
N LEU A 34 4.83 -6.81 0.87
CA LEU A 34 5.56 -5.58 0.64
C LEU A 34 5.82 -5.41 -0.86
N VAL A 35 5.41 -4.26 -1.41
CA VAL A 35 5.59 -3.91 -2.82
C VAL A 35 6.85 -3.08 -3.02
N ALA A 36 7.07 -2.11 -2.15
CA ALA A 36 8.23 -1.21 -2.23
C ALA A 36 8.51 -0.62 -0.85
N ALA A 37 9.76 -0.20 -0.67
CA ALA A 37 10.18 0.44 0.57
C ALA A 37 11.20 1.53 0.26
N ALA A 38 11.21 2.58 1.06
CA ALA A 38 12.22 3.62 1.01
C ALA A 38 12.55 4.08 2.43
N GLY A 39 13.76 4.59 2.58
CA GLY A 39 14.23 5.05 3.88
C GLY A 39 14.79 3.91 4.73
N ASP A 40 14.69 4.08 6.04
CA ASP A 40 15.32 3.18 7.03
C ASP A 40 14.41 1.98 7.30
N SER A 41 14.54 0.94 6.49
CA SER A 41 13.74 -0.28 6.63
C SER A 41 14.54 -1.50 7.09
N ALA A 42 15.86 -1.41 7.11
CA ALA A 42 16.71 -2.57 7.37
C ALA A 42 16.52 -3.14 8.78
N ALA A 43 16.21 -2.29 9.76
CA ALA A 43 16.03 -2.71 11.14
C ALA A 43 14.58 -3.12 11.45
N LEU A 44 13.68 -3.03 10.47
CA LEU A 44 12.27 -3.35 10.67
C LEU A 44 11.97 -4.78 10.22
N ASP A 45 11.11 -5.43 10.98
CA ASP A 45 10.48 -6.68 10.54
C ASP A 45 9.35 -6.32 9.58
N THR A 46 9.72 -6.08 8.31
CA THR A 46 8.77 -5.62 7.30
C THR A 46 7.72 -6.68 6.96
N THR A 47 8.05 -7.95 7.09
CA THR A 47 7.10 -9.03 6.85
C THR A 47 5.97 -9.02 7.87
N SER A 48 6.32 -8.96 9.16
CA SER A 48 5.32 -8.90 10.23
C SER A 48 4.52 -7.60 10.17
N LEU A 49 5.21 -6.48 9.94
CA LEU A 49 4.55 -5.18 9.86
C LEU A 49 3.56 -5.13 8.70
N SER A 50 3.94 -5.64 7.54
CA SER A 50 3.07 -5.67 6.36
C SER A 50 1.80 -6.48 6.61
N SER A 51 1.94 -7.64 7.26
CA SER A 51 0.79 -8.49 7.59
C SER A 51 -0.13 -7.81 8.60
N LEU A 52 0.44 -7.17 9.62
CA LEU A 52 -0.35 -6.49 10.65
C LEU A 52 -1.05 -5.25 10.09
N VAL A 53 -0.40 -4.50 9.22
CA VAL A 53 -1.01 -3.35 8.56
C VAL A 53 -2.18 -3.79 7.69
N ALA A 54 -2.00 -4.84 6.91
CA ALA A 54 -3.09 -5.38 6.07
C ALA A 54 -4.27 -5.83 6.94
N GLY A 55 -3.99 -6.49 8.05
CA GLY A 55 -5.02 -6.92 9.01
C GLY A 55 -5.74 -5.73 9.64
N ASN A 56 -5.02 -4.67 9.97
CA ASN A 56 -5.60 -3.44 10.51
C ASN A 56 -6.57 -2.81 9.49
N VAL A 57 -6.15 -2.69 8.25
CA VAL A 57 -7.00 -2.11 7.19
C VAL A 57 -8.23 -2.97 6.95
N ALA A 58 -8.09 -4.29 6.97
CA ALA A 58 -9.23 -5.20 6.83
C ALA A 58 -10.23 -5.04 7.99
N ALA A 59 -9.72 -4.94 9.21
CA ALA A 59 -10.57 -4.75 10.39
C ALA A 59 -11.29 -3.41 10.35
N THR A 60 -10.61 -2.34 9.98
CA THR A 60 -11.25 -1.02 9.88
C THR A 60 -12.22 -0.94 8.71
N GLY A 61 -12.02 -1.74 7.66
CA GLY A 61 -13.02 -1.90 6.60
C GLY A 61 -14.34 -2.44 7.13
N GLY A 62 -14.28 -3.37 8.08
CA GLY A 62 -15.48 -3.86 8.76
C GLY A 62 -16.19 -2.77 9.55
N ILE A 63 -15.42 -1.91 10.23
CA ILE A 63 -15.98 -0.76 10.96
C ILE A 63 -16.66 0.20 9.98
N ALA A 64 -16.01 0.48 8.84
CA ALA A 64 -16.58 1.35 7.82
C ALA A 64 -17.94 0.85 7.35
N GLN A 65 -18.07 -0.45 7.10
CA GLN A 65 -19.35 -1.06 6.71
C GLN A 65 -20.45 -0.82 7.73
N LEU A 66 -20.13 -0.95 9.02
CA LEU A 66 -21.11 -0.69 10.09
C LEU A 66 -21.55 0.76 10.13
N LEU A 67 -20.69 1.67 9.70
CA LEU A 67 -20.97 3.11 9.65
C LEU A 67 -21.57 3.54 8.30
N ARG A 68 -21.77 2.58 7.40
CA ARG A 68 -22.23 2.83 6.02
C ARG A 68 -21.29 3.74 5.23
N GLU A 69 -20.00 3.64 5.54
CA GLU A 69 -18.95 4.25 4.75
C GLU A 69 -18.39 3.21 3.78
N ASP A 70 -17.88 3.67 2.65
CA ASP A 70 -17.24 2.76 1.69
C ASP A 70 -15.98 2.16 2.29
N GLU A 71 -15.05 3.03 2.70
CA GLU A 71 -13.77 2.61 3.24
C GLU A 71 -13.09 3.83 3.84
N PHE A 72 -12.36 3.65 4.94
CA PHE A 72 -11.55 4.74 5.45
C PHE A 72 -10.32 4.93 4.57
N THR A 73 -10.12 6.15 4.09
CA THR A 73 -9.04 6.44 3.15
C THR A 73 -7.70 6.70 3.84
N ALA A 74 -7.72 7.07 5.11
CA ALA A 74 -6.51 7.34 5.87
C ALA A 74 -6.71 7.06 7.35
N GLN A 75 -5.63 6.65 8.02
CA GLN A 75 -5.58 6.41 9.45
C GLN A 75 -4.27 6.97 10.00
N PHE A 76 -4.33 7.48 11.21
CA PHE A 76 -3.16 8.00 11.89
C PHE A 76 -3.05 7.40 13.28
N HIS A 77 -1.88 6.86 13.62
CA HIS A 77 -1.59 6.30 14.93
C HIS A 77 -0.42 7.05 15.53
N GLU A 78 -0.66 7.74 16.62
CA GLU A 78 0.37 8.53 17.29
C GLU A 78 0.98 7.73 18.44
N GLY A 79 2.30 7.56 18.39
CA GLY A 79 3.07 7.01 19.48
C GLY A 79 3.94 8.09 20.12
N LYS A 80 4.56 7.78 21.24
CA LYS A 80 5.46 8.73 21.91
C LYS A 80 6.73 9.00 21.10
N GLY A 81 7.28 7.98 20.45
CA GLY A 81 8.48 8.10 19.63
C GLY A 81 8.24 8.00 18.16
N MET A 82 7.38 7.08 17.76
CA MET A 82 7.07 6.83 16.35
C MET A 82 5.57 6.94 16.12
N SER A 83 5.22 7.49 14.97
CA SER A 83 3.85 7.58 14.51
C SER A 83 3.72 6.91 13.16
N ILE A 84 2.51 6.47 12.82
CA ILE A 84 2.22 5.79 11.57
C ILE A 84 1.08 6.51 10.88
N HIS A 85 1.28 6.86 9.62
CA HIS A 85 0.22 7.31 8.73
C HIS A 85 -0.02 6.22 7.69
N MET A 86 -1.24 5.73 7.60
CA MET A 86 -1.63 4.73 6.60
C MET A 86 -2.71 5.33 5.71
N SER A 87 -2.57 5.15 4.41
CA SER A 87 -3.58 5.63 3.46
C SER A 87 -3.70 4.66 2.30
N LEU A 88 -4.85 4.67 1.66
CA LEU A 88 -5.10 3.79 0.52
C LEU A 88 -4.66 4.47 -0.77
N VAL A 89 -3.99 3.71 -1.61
CA VAL A 89 -3.63 4.11 -2.97
C VAL A 89 -4.46 3.21 -3.90
N GLY A 90 -5.50 3.79 -4.50
CA GLY A 90 -6.45 2.99 -5.25
C GLY A 90 -7.18 2.01 -4.34
N ARG A 91 -7.41 0.80 -4.83
CA ARG A 91 -8.21 -0.20 -4.10
C ARG A 91 -7.40 -1.27 -3.40
N ARG A 92 -6.13 -1.46 -3.77
CA ARG A 92 -5.35 -2.62 -3.33
C ARG A 92 -4.08 -2.30 -2.59
N ILE A 93 -3.64 -1.06 -2.57
CA ILE A 93 -2.34 -0.69 -2.04
C ILE A 93 -2.51 0.20 -0.82
N ILE A 94 -1.72 -0.09 0.20
CA ILE A 94 -1.66 0.69 1.43
C ILE A 94 -0.32 1.38 1.46
N LEU A 95 -0.34 2.70 1.55
CA LEU A 95 0.86 3.51 1.72
C LEU A 95 1.06 3.76 3.22
N VAL A 96 2.20 3.33 3.73
CA VAL A 96 2.54 3.44 5.15
C VAL A 96 3.72 4.39 5.30
N VAL A 97 3.56 5.38 6.16
CA VAL A 97 4.61 6.34 6.48
C VAL A 97 4.91 6.25 7.96
N LEU A 98 6.13 5.84 8.30
CA LEU A 98 6.61 5.80 9.68
C LEU A 98 7.42 7.07 9.91
N PHE A 99 7.05 7.85 10.92
CA PHE A 99 7.72 9.11 11.18
C PHE A 99 7.85 9.38 12.67
N ASP A 100 8.80 10.24 13.00
CA ASP A 100 9.10 10.66 14.36
C ASP A 100 9.04 12.18 14.46
N LYS A 101 9.69 12.73 15.49
CA LYS A 101 9.66 14.18 15.76
C LYS A 101 10.39 15.04 14.71
N ASN A 102 11.11 14.40 13.77
CA ASN A 102 11.80 15.13 12.69
C ASN A 102 10.84 15.69 11.66
N THR A 103 9.58 15.29 11.71
CA THR A 103 8.54 15.82 10.82
C THR A 103 7.21 15.94 11.58
N THR A 104 6.18 16.42 10.89
CA THR A 104 4.86 16.61 11.48
C THR A 104 3.82 15.81 10.68
N GLN A 105 2.71 15.50 11.33
CA GLN A 105 1.57 14.87 10.67
C GLN A 105 1.08 15.70 9.49
N GLY A 106 1.06 17.03 9.64
CA GLY A 106 0.60 17.91 8.58
C GLY A 106 1.45 17.81 7.32
N LEU A 107 2.78 17.82 7.48
CA LEU A 107 3.68 17.68 6.34
C LEU A 107 3.57 16.30 5.71
N VAL A 108 3.54 15.26 6.54
CA VAL A 108 3.38 13.88 6.05
C VAL A 108 2.09 13.76 5.23
N ARG A 109 0.98 14.25 5.75
CA ARG A 109 -0.31 14.19 5.07
C ARG A 109 -0.29 14.90 3.74
N LEU A 110 0.33 16.09 3.70
CA LEU A 110 0.44 16.88 2.47
C LEU A 110 1.26 16.14 1.41
N ARG A 111 2.41 15.59 1.80
CA ARG A 111 3.29 14.88 0.87
C ARG A 111 2.71 13.54 0.43
N VAL A 112 2.01 12.86 1.32
CA VAL A 112 1.30 11.62 0.99
C VAL A 112 0.25 11.86 -0.09
N LYS A 113 -0.51 12.94 0.02
CA LYS A 113 -1.53 13.25 -0.98
C LYS A 113 -0.91 13.42 -2.37
N LYS A 114 0.21 14.12 -2.46
CA LYS A 114 0.92 14.28 -3.73
C LYS A 114 1.42 12.92 -4.25
N ALA A 115 1.99 12.11 -3.39
CA ALA A 115 2.47 10.79 -3.79
C ALA A 115 1.32 9.88 -4.26
N GLN A 116 0.17 9.93 -3.59
CA GLN A 116 -1.02 9.17 -4.02
C GLN A 116 -1.43 9.55 -5.44
N ASP A 117 -1.44 10.85 -5.76
CA ASP A 117 -1.80 11.31 -7.09
C ASP A 117 -0.86 10.78 -8.17
N GLU A 118 0.42 10.58 -7.83
CA GLU A 118 1.40 10.00 -8.75
C GLU A 118 1.31 8.48 -8.82
N LEU A 119 1.01 7.82 -7.69
CA LEU A 119 0.99 6.35 -7.60
C LEU A 119 -0.26 5.73 -8.22
N VAL A 120 -1.41 6.36 -8.09
CA VAL A 120 -2.68 5.79 -8.58
C VAL A 120 -2.60 5.42 -10.05
N PRO A 121 -2.14 6.31 -10.96
CA PRO A 121 -2.03 5.93 -12.37
C PRO A 121 -1.06 4.78 -12.63
N ILE A 122 0.04 4.70 -11.86
CA ILE A 122 1.02 3.63 -12.02
C ILE A 122 0.40 2.28 -11.67
N PHE A 123 -0.31 2.21 -10.56
CA PHE A 123 -0.97 0.97 -10.15
C PHE A 123 -2.14 0.60 -11.05
N GLU A 124 -2.85 1.58 -11.58
CA GLU A 124 -3.90 1.32 -12.58
C GLU A 124 -3.31 0.71 -13.84
N GLU A 125 -2.17 1.21 -14.29
CA GLU A 125 -1.49 0.65 -15.46
C GLU A 125 -1.01 -0.77 -15.19
N LEU A 126 -0.45 -1.05 -14.00
CA LEU A 126 -0.07 -2.40 -13.61
C LEU A 126 -1.27 -3.34 -13.63
N ALA A 127 -2.42 -2.89 -13.15
CA ALA A 127 -3.64 -3.70 -13.15
C ALA A 127 -4.09 -4.01 -14.58
N LYS A 128 -3.99 -3.04 -15.49
CA LYS A 128 -4.32 -3.26 -16.91
C LYS A 128 -3.37 -4.25 -17.55
N LEU A 129 -2.07 -4.14 -17.29
CA LEU A 129 -1.08 -5.07 -17.83
C LEU A 129 -1.32 -6.48 -17.32
N ALA A 130 -1.69 -6.63 -16.06
CA ALA A 130 -2.00 -7.93 -15.49
C ALA A 130 -3.22 -8.58 -16.14
N THR A 131 -4.22 -7.78 -16.53
CA THR A 131 -5.43 -8.32 -17.16
C THR A 131 -5.28 -8.56 -18.68
N THR A 132 -4.32 -7.89 -19.34
CA THR A 132 -4.14 -8.01 -20.78
C THR A 132 -3.09 -9.04 -21.17
N GLN A 133 -2.28 -9.47 -20.23
CA GLN A 133 -1.24 -10.46 -20.54
C GLN A 133 -1.80 -11.86 -20.56
N PRO A 134 -1.42 -12.65 -21.58
CA PRO A 134 -1.75 -14.05 -21.55
C PRO A 134 -1.11 -14.70 -20.33
N SER A 135 -1.80 -15.68 -19.80
CA SER A 135 -1.45 -16.38 -18.60
C SER A 135 0.01 -16.82 -18.56
N SER A 136 0.55 -16.87 -17.37
CA SER A 136 1.87 -17.42 -17.10
C SER A 136 1.98 -18.86 -17.61
N PRO A 137 3.20 -19.39 -17.76
CA PRO A 137 3.40 -20.79 -18.19
C PRO A 137 2.72 -21.83 -17.31
N PHE A 138 2.29 -21.43 -16.13
CA PHE A 138 1.53 -22.31 -15.25
C PHE A 138 0.03 -22.22 -15.49
N GLY A 139 -0.35 -21.72 -16.66
CA GLY A 139 -1.72 -21.62 -17.05
C GLY A 139 -2.35 -20.32 -16.67
N THR A 140 -3.58 -20.35 -16.47
CA THR A 140 -4.42 -19.23 -16.27
C THR A 140 -4.19 -18.57 -14.92
N GLU A 141 -4.25 -17.26 -14.89
CA GLU A 141 -4.50 -16.59 -13.63
C GLU A 141 -5.71 -17.23 -12.97
N ILE A 142 -5.56 -17.53 -11.70
CA ILE A 142 -6.68 -17.99 -10.91
C ILE A 142 -7.60 -16.79 -10.72
N THR A 143 -8.74 -16.80 -11.39
CA THR A 143 -9.75 -15.78 -11.23
C THR A 143 -10.62 -16.09 -10.02
N ASP A 144 -11.33 -15.08 -9.52
CA ASP A 144 -12.30 -15.29 -8.44
C ASP A 144 -13.33 -16.36 -8.84
N GLN A 145 -13.68 -16.42 -10.12
CA GLN A 145 -14.61 -17.41 -10.62
C GLN A 145 -14.00 -18.82 -10.59
N ASP A 146 -12.71 -18.95 -10.86
CA ASP A 146 -12.02 -20.25 -10.75
C ASP A 146 -12.00 -20.73 -9.30
N ILE A 147 -11.81 -19.81 -8.35
CA ILE A 147 -11.87 -20.14 -6.94
C ILE A 147 -13.28 -20.57 -6.56
N ASP A 148 -14.29 -19.84 -6.99
CA ASP A 148 -15.69 -20.19 -6.73
C ASP A 148 -16.05 -21.55 -7.30
N ASN A 149 -15.57 -21.87 -8.49
CA ASN A 149 -15.82 -23.16 -9.12
C ASN A 149 -15.16 -24.31 -8.35
N LEU A 150 -14.02 -24.06 -7.71
CA LEU A 150 -13.35 -25.06 -6.87
C LEU A 150 -14.13 -25.38 -5.61
N PHE A 151 -14.87 -24.44 -5.07
CA PHE A 151 -15.60 -24.62 -3.82
C PHE A 151 -17.08 -24.96 -4.00
N ASN A 152 -17.62 -24.87 -5.21
CA ASN A 152 -19.04 -25.06 -5.47
C ASN A 152 -19.39 -26.36 -6.19
N ASP A 153 -18.42 -27.27 -6.31
CA ASP A 153 -18.68 -28.60 -6.85
C ASP A 153 -19.00 -29.60 -5.75
#